data_2ac03f0009ba39d41fc929e1b34b5c26
#
_entry.id   2ac03f0009ba39d41fc929e1b34b5c26
#
_cell.length_a   1.000
_cell.length_b   1.000
_cell.length_c   1.000
_cell.angle_alpha   90.00
_cell.angle_beta   90.00
_cell.angle_gamma   90.00
#
_symmetry.space_group_name_H-M   'P 1'
#
loop_
_entity.id
_entity.type
_entity.pdbx_description
1 polymer ?
#
loop_
_entity_poly.entity_id
_entity_poly.type
_entity_poly.pdbx_seq_one_letter_code
_entity_poly.pdbx_strand_id
1 'polypeptide(L)'
;NTLAEDGAPLDAMVVMEEPTFAGCLIKARPIGVLDMHDSGAYDGKLLCIPTADPRQREINTIKQIAQNQLEDVAEFFRTYKSLEGRVIVIDGWRDYDAVDGLLESCIQAHQSEKSKK
;
A
#
# COMPACT_ATOMS: atom_id res chain seq x y z
N ASN A 1 -6.78 1.30 -13.30
CA ASN A 1 -6.59 -0.12 -13.02
C ASN A 1 -5.12 -0.48 -12.97
N THR A 2 -4.73 -1.31 -12.04
CA THR A 2 -3.35 -1.68 -11.79
C THR A 2 -3.22 -3.18 -11.54
N LEU A 3 -2.00 -3.71 -11.77
CA LEU A 3 -1.65 -5.08 -11.39
C LEU A 3 -0.31 -5.06 -10.68
N ALA A 4 -0.25 -5.71 -9.52
CA ALA A 4 1.02 -5.96 -8.85
C ALA A 4 1.72 -7.18 -9.47
N GLU A 5 2.95 -7.43 -9.08
CA GLU A 5 3.77 -8.53 -9.61
C GLU A 5 3.12 -9.90 -9.39
N ASP A 6 2.34 -10.04 -8.33
CA ASP A 6 1.61 -11.27 -8.02
C ASP A 6 0.35 -11.49 -8.87
N GLY A 7 0.06 -10.57 -9.80
CA GLY A 7 -1.11 -10.66 -10.69
C GLY A 7 -2.39 -10.08 -10.11
N ALA A 8 -2.38 -9.67 -8.85
CA ALA A 8 -3.53 -9.05 -8.19
C ALA A 8 -3.52 -7.53 -8.37
N PRO A 9 -4.66 -6.84 -8.21
CA PRO A 9 -4.66 -5.38 -8.19
C PRO A 9 -3.79 -4.83 -7.07
N LEU A 10 -3.19 -3.65 -7.30
CA LEU A 10 -2.38 -2.99 -6.29
C LEU A 10 -3.23 -2.59 -5.09
N ASP A 11 -2.83 -3.00 -3.89
CA ASP A 11 -3.51 -2.66 -2.66
C ASP A 11 -3.01 -1.34 -2.09
N ALA A 12 -3.92 -0.62 -1.46
CA ALA A 12 -3.61 0.62 -0.75
C ALA A 12 -4.17 0.55 0.67
N MET A 13 -3.41 1.09 1.61
CA MET A 13 -3.80 1.23 3.00
C MET A 13 -4.11 2.68 3.28
N VAL A 14 -5.16 2.95 4.04
CA VAL A 14 -5.52 4.31 4.41
C VAL A 14 -5.40 4.47 5.92
N VAL A 15 -4.57 5.41 6.36
CA VAL A 15 -4.39 5.72 7.79
C VAL A 15 -5.58 6.53 8.25
N MET A 16 -6.39 5.98 9.15
CA MET A 16 -7.59 6.62 9.66
C MET A 16 -7.61 6.57 11.17
N GLU A 17 -8.09 7.64 11.79
CA GLU A 17 -8.23 7.68 13.24
C GLU A 17 -9.50 6.99 13.71
N GLU A 18 -10.51 6.92 12.86
CA GLU A 18 -11.77 6.26 13.16
C GLU A 18 -12.08 5.21 12.11
N PRO A 19 -12.64 4.06 12.52
CA PRO A 19 -12.98 3.01 11.56
C PRO A 19 -14.16 3.45 10.68
N THR A 20 -14.19 2.89 9.48
CA THR A 20 -15.28 3.11 8.52
C THR A 20 -16.05 1.79 8.33
N PHE A 21 -17.03 1.83 7.47
CA PHE A 21 -17.85 0.67 7.15
C PHE A 21 -17.55 0.16 5.73
N ALA A 22 -17.85 -1.11 5.49
CA ALA A 22 -17.67 -1.71 4.16
C ALA A 22 -18.54 -0.99 3.13
N GLY A 23 -17.94 -0.68 1.97
CA GLY A 23 -18.60 0.06 0.91
C GLY A 23 -18.43 1.58 1.00
N CYS A 24 -17.77 2.07 2.04
CA CYS A 24 -17.48 3.49 2.18
C CYS A 24 -16.45 3.94 1.14
N LEU A 25 -16.73 5.06 0.45
CA LEU A 25 -15.80 5.65 -0.49
C LEU A 25 -14.99 6.74 0.21
N ILE A 26 -13.66 6.63 0.12
CA ILE A 26 -12.74 7.56 0.77
C ILE A 26 -11.80 8.13 -0.28
N LYS A 27 -11.72 9.46 -0.34
CA LYS A 27 -10.68 10.12 -1.13
C LYS A 27 -9.41 10.16 -0.29
N ALA A 28 -8.34 9.60 -0.83
CA ALA A 28 -7.06 9.53 -0.13
C ALA A 28 -5.93 9.84 -1.10
N ARG A 29 -4.81 10.32 -0.56
CA ARG A 29 -3.60 10.56 -1.35
C ARG A 29 -2.47 9.67 -0.84
N PRO A 30 -1.67 9.09 -1.73
CA PRO A 30 -0.55 8.25 -1.32
C PRO A 30 0.59 9.10 -0.79
N ILE A 31 1.27 8.61 0.24
CA ILE A 31 2.42 9.28 0.85
C ILE A 31 3.66 8.40 0.92
N GLY A 32 3.54 7.11 0.68
CA GLY A 32 4.68 6.21 0.74
C GLY A 32 4.34 4.81 0.30
N VAL A 33 5.34 3.94 0.34
CA VAL A 33 5.23 2.56 -0.12
C VAL A 33 5.83 1.64 0.94
N LEU A 34 5.11 0.57 1.27
CA LEU A 34 5.66 -0.56 2.01
C LEU A 34 6.16 -1.59 1.00
N ASP A 35 7.47 -1.79 0.95
CA ASP A 35 8.07 -2.81 0.11
C ASP A 35 8.00 -4.16 0.82
N MET A 36 7.36 -5.12 0.20
CA MET A 36 7.29 -6.48 0.73
C MET A 36 7.23 -7.49 -0.39
N HIS A 37 7.57 -8.73 -0.06
CA HIS A 37 7.46 -9.87 -0.95
C HIS A 37 6.53 -10.91 -0.32
N ASP A 38 5.65 -11.46 -1.12
CA ASP A 38 4.71 -12.51 -0.73
C ASP A 38 5.09 -13.77 -1.48
N SER A 39 5.67 -14.74 -0.75
CA SER A 39 6.10 -16.01 -1.32
C SER A 39 7.02 -15.84 -2.54
N GLY A 40 7.92 -14.86 -2.45
CA GLY A 40 8.92 -14.56 -3.48
C GLY A 40 8.51 -13.53 -4.51
N ALA A 41 7.25 -13.13 -4.58
CA ALA A 41 6.78 -12.11 -5.52
C ALA A 41 6.68 -10.75 -4.84
N TYR A 42 7.14 -9.71 -5.51
CA TYR A 42 7.04 -8.35 -4.99
C TYR A 42 5.57 -7.93 -4.86
N ASP A 43 5.19 -7.46 -3.69
CA ASP A 43 3.82 -7.08 -3.37
C ASP A 43 3.82 -5.76 -2.60
N GLY A 44 4.21 -4.68 -3.27
CA GLY A 44 4.25 -3.35 -2.66
C GLY A 44 2.87 -2.83 -2.32
N LYS A 45 2.76 -2.15 -1.18
CA LYS A 45 1.50 -1.56 -0.71
C LYS A 45 1.64 -0.04 -0.64
N LEU A 46 0.64 0.68 -1.12
CA LEU A 46 0.58 2.13 -0.94
C LEU A 46 0.09 2.47 0.45
N LEU A 47 0.73 3.45 1.08
CA LEU A 47 0.23 4.05 2.32
C LEU A 47 -0.39 5.39 1.97
N CYS A 48 -1.66 5.58 2.32
CA CYS A 48 -2.44 6.75 1.93
C CYS A 48 -3.01 7.48 3.15
N ILE A 49 -3.27 8.77 2.98
CA ILE A 49 -3.87 9.65 3.99
C ILE A 49 -5.20 10.16 3.43
N PRO A 50 -6.30 10.15 4.21
CA PRO A 50 -7.55 10.73 3.76
C PRO A 50 -7.39 12.22 3.48
N THR A 51 -7.84 12.67 2.31
CA THR A 51 -7.68 14.07 1.90
C THR A 51 -8.60 15.02 2.68
N ALA A 52 -9.71 14.51 3.18
CA ALA A 52 -10.71 15.31 3.86
C ALA A 52 -10.48 15.46 5.37
N ASP A 53 -9.51 14.75 5.95
CA ASP A 53 -9.24 14.82 7.40
C ASP A 53 -8.32 16.01 7.69
N PRO A 54 -8.82 17.07 8.38
CA PRO A 54 -7.98 18.24 8.66
C PRO A 54 -6.79 17.92 9.58
N ARG A 55 -6.89 16.88 10.39
CA ARG A 55 -5.81 16.47 11.31
C ARG A 55 -4.62 15.87 10.57
N GLN A 56 -4.83 15.36 9.35
CA GLN A 56 -3.80 14.69 8.56
C GLN A 56 -3.45 15.48 7.29
N ARG A 57 -4.01 16.67 7.13
CA ARG A 57 -3.82 17.50 5.93
C ARG A 57 -2.34 17.81 5.65
N GLU A 58 -1.56 18.00 6.70
CA GLU A 58 -0.16 18.41 6.58
C GLU A 58 0.79 17.23 6.37
N ILE A 59 0.29 15.98 6.38
CA ILE A 59 1.13 14.80 6.23
C ILE A 59 1.38 14.54 4.75
N ASN A 60 2.64 14.62 4.33
CA ASN A 60 3.05 14.41 2.94
C ASN A 60 4.11 13.33 2.77
N THR A 61 4.74 12.89 3.85
CA THR A 61 5.79 11.87 3.81
C THR A 61 5.61 10.87 4.93
N ILE A 62 6.19 9.68 4.77
CA ILE A 62 6.14 8.67 5.83
C ILE A 62 6.90 9.09 7.08
N LYS A 63 7.81 10.05 6.96
CA LYS A 63 8.58 10.57 8.09
C LYS A 63 7.70 11.31 9.10
N GLN A 64 6.52 11.74 8.69
CA GLN A 64 5.55 12.41 9.53
C GLN A 64 4.61 11.43 10.25
N ILE A 65 4.68 10.14 9.90
CA ILE A 65 3.91 9.08 10.57
C ILE A 65 4.75 8.53 11.72
N ALA A 66 4.11 8.28 12.86
CA ALA A 66 4.80 7.70 14.01
C ALA A 66 5.43 6.35 13.65
N GLN A 67 6.68 6.13 14.07
CA GLN A 67 7.42 4.91 13.75
C GLN A 67 6.68 3.65 14.23
N ASN A 68 6.10 3.70 15.42
CA ASN A 68 5.34 2.56 15.94
C ASN A 68 4.10 2.24 15.11
N GLN A 69 3.48 3.25 14.50
CA GLN A 69 2.34 3.05 13.62
C GLN A 69 2.76 2.34 12.32
N LEU A 70 3.90 2.71 11.75
CA LEU A 70 4.44 2.04 10.57
C LEU A 70 4.80 0.59 10.89
N GLU A 71 5.38 0.35 12.06
CA GLU A 71 5.72 -1.00 12.50
C GLU A 71 4.49 -1.87 12.70
N ASP A 72 3.42 -1.30 13.24
CA ASP A 72 2.15 -2.01 13.44
C ASP A 72 1.55 -2.45 12.11
N VAL A 73 1.62 -1.60 11.08
CA VAL A 73 1.13 -1.92 9.75
C VAL A 73 1.93 -3.09 9.16
N ALA A 74 3.25 -3.04 9.25
CA ALA A 74 4.10 -4.10 8.74
C ALA A 74 3.83 -5.43 9.45
N GLU A 75 3.69 -5.38 10.78
CA GLU A 75 3.41 -6.57 11.59
C GLU A 75 2.04 -7.16 11.26
N PHE A 76 1.06 -6.31 10.98
CA PHE A 76 -0.26 -6.77 10.56
C PHE A 76 -0.16 -7.66 9.32
N PHE A 77 0.60 -7.24 8.32
CA PHE A 77 0.75 -8.04 7.10
C PHE A 77 1.50 -9.34 7.34
N ARG A 78 2.55 -9.31 8.17
CA ARG A 78 3.27 -10.55 8.52
C ARG A 78 2.34 -11.56 9.16
N THR A 79 1.58 -11.12 10.15
CA THR A 79 0.69 -12.00 10.91
C THR A 79 -0.47 -12.50 10.07
N TYR A 80 -1.13 -11.61 9.36
CA TYR A 80 -2.30 -11.93 8.56
C TYR A 80 -1.98 -12.96 7.48
N LYS A 81 -0.92 -12.72 6.72
CA LYS A 81 -0.53 -13.62 5.62
C LYS A 81 0.08 -14.93 6.12
N SER A 82 0.76 -14.89 7.27
CA SER A 82 1.31 -16.09 7.90
C SER A 82 0.20 -17.08 8.27
N LEU A 83 -0.93 -16.57 8.73
CA LEU A 83 -2.08 -17.43 9.05
C LEU A 83 -2.65 -18.12 7.80
N GLU A 84 -2.39 -17.58 6.62
CA GLU A 84 -2.78 -18.19 5.35
C GLU A 84 -1.70 -19.12 4.78
N GLY A 85 -0.63 -19.37 5.52
CA GLY A 85 0.47 -20.20 5.07
C GLY A 85 1.42 -19.52 4.09
N ARG A 86 1.36 -18.21 3.97
CA ARG A 86 2.22 -17.43 3.07
C ARG A 86 3.46 -16.93 3.79
N VAL A 87 4.56 -16.85 3.06
CA VAL A 87 5.83 -16.33 3.58
C VAL A 87 5.95 -14.87 3.17
N ILE A 88 5.93 -13.98 4.16
CA ILE A 88 6.03 -12.54 3.94
C ILE A 88 7.40 -12.04 4.38
N VAL A 89 8.07 -11.32 3.49
CA VAL A 89 9.32 -10.61 3.79
C VAL A 89 9.03 -9.12 3.67
N ILE A 90 9.25 -8.39 4.76
CA ILE A 90 9.11 -6.94 4.77
C ILE A 90 10.48 -6.33 4.50
N ASP A 91 10.63 -5.65 3.38
CA ASP A 91 11.90 -5.04 2.97
C ASP A 91 12.09 -3.65 3.58
N GLY A 92 10.99 -2.96 3.85
CA GLY A 92 11.04 -1.66 4.48
C GLY A 92 10.04 -0.68 3.88
N TRP A 93 10.16 0.57 4.29
CA TRP A 93 9.31 1.66 3.82
C TRP A 93 10.10 2.56 2.88
N ARG A 94 9.45 3.00 1.80
CA ARG A 94 9.97 4.05 0.92
C ARG A 94 9.04 5.25 0.96
N ASP A 95 9.60 6.43 0.80
CA ASP A 95 8.86 7.68 0.90
C ASP A 95 8.07 7.97 -0.37
N TYR A 96 7.44 9.12 -0.41
CA TYR A 96 6.56 9.56 -1.49
C TYR A 96 7.18 9.45 -2.89
N ASP A 97 8.47 9.69 -3.01
CA ASP A 97 9.18 9.61 -4.30
C ASP A 97 9.10 8.23 -4.97
N ALA A 98 8.83 7.18 -4.19
CA ALA A 98 8.66 5.82 -4.73
C ALA A 98 7.26 5.53 -5.26
N VAL A 99 6.28 6.37 -4.91
CA VAL A 99 4.86 6.12 -5.23
C VAL A 99 4.62 6.11 -6.74
N ASP A 100 5.14 7.11 -7.45
CA ASP A 100 4.90 7.22 -8.89
C ASP A 100 5.48 6.04 -9.65
N GLY A 101 6.68 5.58 -9.27
CA GLY A 101 7.29 4.42 -9.89
C GLY A 101 6.48 3.15 -9.72
N LEU A 102 5.97 2.91 -8.51
CA LEU A 102 5.15 1.74 -8.24
C LEU A 102 3.83 1.81 -9.01
N LEU A 103 3.15 2.94 -9.00
CA LEU A 103 1.89 3.12 -9.72
C LEU A 103 2.07 2.91 -11.22
N GLU A 104 3.10 3.50 -11.80
CA GLU A 104 3.37 3.37 -13.23
C GLU A 104 3.66 1.92 -13.60
N SER A 105 4.49 1.23 -12.82
CA SER A 105 4.80 -0.18 -13.05
C SER A 105 3.54 -1.05 -13.03
N CYS A 106 2.65 -0.82 -12.06
CA CYS A 106 1.42 -1.59 -11.93
C CYS A 106 0.41 -1.26 -13.03
N ILE A 107 0.36 -0.02 -13.48
CA ILE A 107 -0.50 0.39 -14.60
C ILE A 107 -0.02 -0.26 -15.89
N GLN A 108 1.28 -0.26 -16.15
CA GLN A 108 1.87 -0.89 -17.32
C GLN A 108 1.61 -2.39 -17.33
N ALA A 109 1.74 -3.05 -16.17
CA ALA A 109 1.45 -4.47 -16.06
C ALA A 109 -0.01 -4.78 -16.39
N HIS A 110 -0.94 -3.95 -15.95
CA HIS A 110 -2.36 -4.10 -16.26
C HIS A 110 -2.62 -3.92 -17.75
N GLN A 111 -2.03 -2.90 -18.37
CA GLN A 111 -2.19 -2.64 -19.80
C GLN A 111 -1.61 -3.77 -20.64
N SER A 112 -0.46 -4.31 -20.25
CA SER A 112 0.18 -5.44 -20.93
C SER A 112 -0.70 -6.69 -20.88
N GLU A 113 -1.30 -6.98 -19.72
CA GLU A 113 -2.23 -8.09 -19.54
C GLU A 113 -3.45 -7.91 -20.44
N LYS A 114 -3.98 -6.70 -20.51
CA LYS A 114 -5.15 -6.37 -21.32
C LYS A 114 -4.86 -6.53 -22.81
N SER A 115 -3.64 -6.20 -23.23
CA SER A 115 -3.22 -6.32 -24.64
C SER A 115 -3.09 -7.76 -25.11
N LYS A 116 -2.89 -8.69 -24.19
CA LYS A 116 -2.73 -10.11 -24.51
C LYS A 116 -4.07 -10.82 -24.73
N LYS A 117 -5.14 -10.15 -24.46
CA LYS A 117 -6.48 -10.67 -24.66
C LYS A 117 -7.07 -10.18 -25.98
#